data_3d4cf711a43e8d724e68aeaee07e7707
#
_entry.id   3d4cf711a43e8d724e68aeaee07e7707
#
_cell.length_a   1.000
_cell.length_b   1.000
_cell.length_c   1.000
_cell.angle_alpha   90.00
_cell.angle_beta   90.00
_cell.angle_gamma   90.00
#
_symmetry.space_group_name_H-M   'P 1'
#
loop_
_entity.id
_entity.type
_entity.pdbx_description
1 polymer ?
#
loop_
_entity_poly.entity_id
_entity_poly.type
_entity_poly.pdbx_seq_one_letter_code
_entity_poly.pdbx_strand_id
1 'polypeptide(L)'
;MINKNNVLLQAEEMIKPLVLEHVPQDSDVEAVIDQWLHAIATDSQFYCNPKISKSEQLKERVISLLKKNGLYTTRSAFFNDVFGALKLKPELDANFRFIDLFAGIGGVRLGFQQNGGVCVFSSEFDKHAQQTYKNNHGEIPFGDITKIPANEIPDHDVLLAGFPCQPFSHAGLKLGIEDTRGTLFHDIANILETKKPKFALLENVKGLISHDKGYTLKVILKTLTEMGYSCNIPKHVIEHGSTKEIQTLAKEMVLKSVDFGIPQNRQRIYIVLWRAGEVKSFEYPKPLGIEVKVGDVLEENPEPKLTISDRLWEGHQRRKIENKKNGKGFGFGLVTEASPYTNTISARYYKDGSEVLIDQAGKNPRKISPREAARLQGFPDEFEPSASKVQAYKQFGNSVTVNVIDVLAKKIRDILDGIN
;
A
#
# COMPACT_ATOMS: atom_id res chain seq x y z
N MET A 1 1.12 -18.21 -11.98
CA MET A 1 0.77 -18.99 -10.75
C MET A 1 2.08 -19.44 -10.11
N ILE A 2 2.30 -19.08 -8.85
CA ILE A 2 3.45 -19.57 -8.09
C ILE A 2 3.29 -21.08 -7.98
N ASN A 3 4.30 -21.82 -8.45
CA ASN A 3 4.29 -23.28 -8.35
C ASN A 3 4.69 -23.61 -6.90
N LYS A 4 3.69 -23.80 -6.01
CA LYS A 4 3.93 -24.22 -4.61
C LYS A 4 4.66 -25.56 -4.65
N ASN A 5 5.70 -25.69 -3.84
CA ASN A 5 6.36 -26.99 -3.72
C ASN A 5 5.46 -27.99 -2.99
N ASN A 6 5.78 -29.29 -3.11
CA ASN A 6 4.96 -30.36 -2.54
C ASN A 6 4.86 -30.26 -0.99
N VAL A 7 5.89 -29.73 -0.33
CA VAL A 7 5.91 -29.52 1.13
C VAL A 7 4.83 -28.53 1.55
N LEU A 8 4.70 -27.40 0.84
CA LEU A 8 3.67 -26.40 1.16
C LEU A 8 2.26 -26.93 0.94
N LEU A 9 2.00 -27.61 -0.17
CA LEU A 9 0.68 -28.18 -0.44
C LEU A 9 0.26 -29.18 0.64
N GLN A 10 1.19 -30.03 1.11
CA GLN A 10 0.93 -30.96 2.21
C GLN A 10 0.75 -30.24 3.54
N ALA A 11 1.53 -29.20 3.81
CA ALA A 11 1.39 -28.38 5.01
C ALA A 11 0.02 -27.69 5.08
N GLU A 12 -0.44 -27.08 3.98
CA GLU A 12 -1.76 -26.46 3.85
C GLU A 12 -2.90 -27.44 4.19
N GLU A 13 -2.91 -28.59 3.56
CA GLU A 13 -3.90 -29.65 3.82
C GLU A 13 -3.89 -30.08 5.29
N MET A 14 -2.71 -30.21 5.88
CA MET A 14 -2.54 -30.68 7.26
C MET A 14 -3.00 -29.68 8.30
N ILE A 15 -2.76 -28.37 8.08
CA ILE A 15 -3.14 -27.32 9.05
C ILE A 15 -4.59 -26.87 8.90
N LYS A 16 -5.22 -27.09 7.74
CA LYS A 16 -6.59 -26.66 7.44
C LYS A 16 -7.62 -27.01 8.50
N PRO A 17 -7.66 -28.23 9.08
CA PRO A 17 -8.59 -28.55 10.16
C PRO A 17 -8.38 -27.68 11.42
N LEU A 18 -7.11 -27.40 11.77
CA LEU A 18 -6.78 -26.54 12.90
C LEU A 18 -7.18 -25.07 12.63
N VAL A 19 -7.01 -24.61 11.40
CA VAL A 19 -7.48 -23.27 11.01
C VAL A 19 -8.98 -23.15 11.24
N LEU A 20 -9.77 -24.10 10.75
CA LEU A 20 -11.23 -24.11 10.92
C LEU A 20 -11.69 -24.15 12.38
N GLU A 21 -10.90 -24.79 13.26
CA GLU A 21 -11.20 -24.89 14.70
C GLU A 21 -10.89 -23.57 15.46
N HIS A 22 -9.88 -22.81 15.02
CA HIS A 22 -9.30 -21.73 15.83
C HIS A 22 -9.51 -20.30 15.28
N VAL A 23 -10.19 -20.17 14.14
CA VAL A 23 -10.47 -18.85 13.54
C VAL A 23 -11.96 -18.52 13.57
N PRO A 24 -12.33 -17.24 13.46
CA PRO A 24 -13.73 -16.83 13.33
C PRO A 24 -14.42 -17.52 12.13
N GLN A 25 -15.69 -17.82 12.27
CA GLN A 25 -16.47 -18.60 11.31
C GLN A 25 -16.51 -17.99 9.90
N ASP A 26 -16.46 -16.63 9.79
CA ASP A 26 -16.53 -15.91 8.53
C ASP A 26 -15.13 -15.58 7.93
N SER A 27 -14.06 -16.14 8.50
CA SER A 27 -12.69 -15.90 7.99
C SER A 27 -12.47 -16.57 6.63
N ASP A 28 -11.70 -15.92 5.77
CA ASP A 28 -11.18 -16.52 4.54
C ASP A 28 -10.12 -17.58 4.90
N VAL A 29 -10.51 -18.84 4.87
CA VAL A 29 -9.67 -19.98 5.32
C VAL A 29 -8.35 -20.05 4.55
N GLU A 30 -8.34 -19.76 3.24
CA GLU A 30 -7.11 -19.79 2.44
C GLU A 30 -6.16 -18.65 2.85
N ALA A 31 -6.69 -17.46 3.10
CA ALA A 31 -5.89 -16.34 3.59
C ALA A 31 -5.28 -16.65 4.97
N VAL A 32 -6.04 -17.29 5.86
CA VAL A 32 -5.53 -17.69 7.18
C VAL A 32 -4.45 -18.76 7.06
N ILE A 33 -4.63 -19.75 6.20
CA ILE A 33 -3.61 -20.79 5.94
C ILE A 33 -2.30 -20.12 5.47
N ASP A 34 -2.37 -19.25 4.46
CA ASP A 34 -1.20 -18.52 3.96
C ASP A 34 -0.55 -17.71 5.11
N GLN A 35 -1.33 -17.00 5.94
CA GLN A 35 -0.81 -16.22 7.08
C GLN A 35 -0.13 -17.10 8.13
N TRP A 36 -0.69 -18.27 8.47
CA TRP A 36 -0.05 -19.18 9.44
C TRP A 36 1.27 -19.71 8.92
N LEU A 37 1.35 -20.12 7.65
CA LEU A 37 2.61 -20.57 7.04
C LEU A 37 3.66 -19.47 7.02
N HIS A 38 3.26 -18.25 6.64
CA HIS A 38 4.12 -17.07 6.69
C HIS A 38 4.56 -16.77 8.13
N ALA A 39 3.67 -16.85 9.11
CA ALA A 39 3.97 -16.61 10.52
C ALA A 39 4.96 -17.64 11.11
N ILE A 40 4.89 -18.89 10.69
CA ILE A 40 5.89 -19.91 11.06
C ILE A 40 7.26 -19.57 10.46
N ALA A 41 7.28 -19.20 9.18
CA ALA A 41 8.50 -18.86 8.45
C ALA A 41 9.20 -17.60 9.00
N THR A 42 8.43 -16.60 9.41
CA THR A 42 8.91 -15.28 9.88
C THR A 42 8.94 -15.15 11.41
N ASP A 43 8.58 -16.19 12.14
CA ASP A 43 8.43 -16.19 13.59
C ASP A 43 7.53 -15.07 14.13
N SER A 44 6.38 -14.90 13.49
CA SER A 44 5.35 -13.94 13.90
C SER A 44 4.16 -14.64 14.55
N GLN A 45 3.17 -13.86 15.00
CA GLN A 45 1.94 -14.37 15.61
C GLN A 45 0.97 -14.89 14.55
N PHE A 46 0.18 -15.90 14.93
CA PHE A 46 -0.96 -16.35 14.13
C PHE A 46 -2.13 -15.40 14.25
N TYR A 47 -2.81 -15.15 13.15
CA TYR A 47 -4.19 -14.69 13.16
C TYR A 47 -5.08 -15.82 13.71
N CYS A 48 -5.70 -15.59 14.86
CA CYS A 48 -6.60 -16.55 15.49
C CYS A 48 -7.56 -15.81 16.45
N ASN A 49 -8.65 -16.48 16.81
CA ASN A 49 -9.59 -15.96 17.79
C ASN A 49 -8.99 -16.04 19.21
N PRO A 50 -8.67 -14.93 19.88
CA PRO A 50 -8.01 -14.95 21.19
C PRO A 50 -8.89 -15.48 22.32
N LYS A 51 -10.22 -15.65 22.09
CA LYS A 51 -11.15 -16.28 23.03
C LYS A 51 -11.07 -17.81 22.98
N ILE A 52 -10.59 -18.37 21.86
CA ILE A 52 -10.50 -19.82 21.64
C ILE A 52 -9.09 -20.30 21.95
N SER A 53 -8.05 -19.57 21.56
CA SER A 53 -6.66 -19.99 21.70
C SER A 53 -5.68 -18.82 21.79
N LYS A 54 -4.53 -19.12 22.41
CA LYS A 54 -3.37 -18.22 22.39
C LYS A 54 -2.51 -18.52 21.17
N SER A 55 -2.16 -17.50 20.40
CA SER A 55 -1.37 -17.59 19.18
C SER A 55 -0.08 -18.43 19.36
N GLU A 56 0.69 -18.18 20.42
CA GLU A 56 1.96 -18.87 20.68
C GLU A 56 1.77 -20.39 20.86
N GLN A 57 0.81 -20.79 21.73
CA GLN A 57 0.54 -22.20 22.00
C GLN A 57 0.02 -22.92 20.75
N LEU A 58 -0.81 -22.22 19.96
CA LEU A 58 -1.34 -22.76 18.71
C LEU A 58 -0.21 -22.92 17.67
N LYS A 59 0.70 -21.94 17.55
CA LYS A 59 1.86 -22.01 16.66
C LYS A 59 2.78 -23.18 17.02
N GLU A 60 3.07 -23.38 18.31
CA GLU A 60 3.87 -24.52 18.78
C GLU A 60 3.20 -25.87 18.44
N ARG A 61 1.88 -25.96 18.62
CA ARG A 61 1.11 -27.16 18.25
C ARG A 61 1.20 -27.45 16.75
N VAL A 62 1.04 -26.43 15.91
CA VAL A 62 1.15 -26.54 14.45
C VAL A 62 2.55 -26.95 14.03
N ILE A 63 3.60 -26.30 14.55
CA ILE A 63 4.99 -26.64 14.26
C ILE A 63 5.29 -28.09 14.66
N SER A 64 4.80 -28.55 15.83
CA SER A 64 4.98 -29.91 16.29
C SER A 64 4.29 -30.94 15.35
N LEU A 65 3.11 -30.59 14.85
CA LEU A 65 2.39 -31.41 13.86
C LEU A 65 3.19 -31.50 12.55
N LEU A 66 3.68 -30.37 12.03
CA LEU A 66 4.48 -30.35 10.79
C LEU A 66 5.81 -31.12 10.95
N LYS A 67 6.49 -31.00 12.10
CA LYS A 67 7.71 -31.78 12.42
C LYS A 67 7.45 -33.29 12.42
N LYS A 68 6.37 -33.75 13.08
CA LYS A 68 6.00 -35.16 13.15
C LYS A 68 5.78 -35.77 11.77
N ASN A 69 5.35 -34.98 10.81
CA ASN A 69 5.07 -35.43 9.43
C ASN A 69 6.20 -35.08 8.44
N GLY A 70 7.36 -34.64 8.92
CA GLY A 70 8.53 -34.37 8.07
C GLY A 70 8.42 -33.11 7.20
N LEU A 71 7.43 -32.23 7.47
CA LEU A 71 7.16 -30.99 6.71
C LEU A 71 7.85 -29.75 7.30
N TYR A 72 8.47 -29.88 8.46
CA TYR A 72 9.24 -28.81 9.09
C TYR A 72 10.48 -29.37 9.75
N THR A 73 11.64 -28.85 9.41
CA THR A 73 12.93 -29.19 10.04
C THR A 73 13.48 -28.03 10.85
N THR A 74 13.77 -26.91 10.17
CA THR A 74 14.22 -25.65 10.74
C THR A 74 13.42 -24.48 10.18
N ARG A 75 13.40 -23.35 10.89
CA ARG A 75 12.76 -22.12 10.39
C ARG A 75 13.34 -21.68 9.05
N SER A 76 14.66 -21.73 8.88
CA SER A 76 15.33 -21.33 7.64
C SER A 76 14.94 -22.21 6.44
N ALA A 77 14.84 -23.54 6.65
CA ALA A 77 14.38 -24.46 5.60
C ALA A 77 12.93 -24.17 5.23
N PHE A 78 12.05 -24.04 6.23
CA PHE A 78 10.65 -23.74 6.03
C PHE A 78 10.42 -22.36 5.40
N PHE A 79 11.24 -21.36 5.76
CA PHE A 79 11.23 -20.06 5.10
C PHE A 79 11.52 -20.18 3.59
N ASN A 80 12.48 -21.01 3.21
CA ASN A 80 12.74 -21.27 1.80
C ASN A 80 11.61 -22.03 1.12
N ASP A 81 10.91 -22.93 1.83
CA ASP A 81 9.71 -23.58 1.29
C ASP A 81 8.60 -22.56 1.01
N VAL A 82 8.39 -21.61 1.93
CA VAL A 82 7.34 -20.58 1.82
C VAL A 82 7.69 -19.50 0.79
N PHE A 83 8.90 -18.94 0.86
CA PHE A 83 9.27 -17.73 0.10
C PHE A 83 10.27 -17.99 -1.03
N GLY A 84 10.88 -19.18 -1.13
CA GLY A 84 11.98 -19.44 -2.06
C GLY A 84 11.62 -19.27 -3.53
N ALA A 85 10.36 -19.52 -3.90
CA ALA A 85 9.87 -19.32 -5.28
C ALA A 85 9.53 -17.85 -5.61
N LEU A 86 9.47 -16.96 -4.61
CA LEU A 86 9.14 -15.56 -4.81
C LEU A 86 10.38 -14.78 -5.27
N LYS A 87 10.18 -13.91 -6.25
CA LYS A 87 11.21 -12.95 -6.69
C LYS A 87 11.37 -11.80 -5.68
N LEU A 88 10.27 -11.41 -5.04
CA LEU A 88 10.17 -10.30 -4.08
C LEU A 88 9.91 -10.85 -2.68
N LYS A 89 10.85 -11.64 -2.15
CA LYS A 89 10.74 -12.27 -0.83
C LYS A 89 11.21 -11.35 0.29
N PRO A 90 10.68 -11.50 1.52
CA PRO A 90 11.22 -10.82 2.70
C PRO A 90 12.59 -11.38 3.10
N GLU A 91 13.27 -10.73 4.05
CA GLU A 91 14.45 -11.25 4.70
C GLU A 91 14.07 -12.28 5.76
N LEU A 92 14.94 -13.28 6.00
CA LEU A 92 14.72 -14.31 7.02
C LEU A 92 14.63 -13.72 8.44
N ASP A 93 15.53 -12.78 8.74
CA ASP A 93 15.61 -12.11 10.03
C ASP A 93 15.20 -10.65 9.84
N ALA A 94 13.89 -10.41 9.94
CA ALA A 94 13.34 -9.07 9.81
C ALA A 94 13.59 -8.24 11.06
N ASN A 95 13.89 -6.94 10.87
CA ASN A 95 14.16 -5.98 11.95
C ASN A 95 12.87 -5.53 12.66
N PHE A 96 11.75 -5.47 11.94
CA PHE A 96 10.46 -5.03 12.46
C PHE A 96 9.30 -5.69 11.72
N ARG A 97 8.13 -5.66 12.34
CA ARG A 97 6.87 -6.21 11.80
C ARG A 97 5.94 -5.08 11.38
N PHE A 98 5.26 -5.27 10.25
CA PHE A 98 4.23 -4.34 9.82
C PHE A 98 2.98 -5.05 9.31
N ILE A 99 1.87 -4.31 9.29
CA ILE A 99 0.62 -4.72 8.61
C ILE A 99 0.34 -3.77 7.45
N ASP A 100 -0.28 -4.30 6.38
CA ASP A 100 -0.61 -3.56 5.16
C ASP A 100 -2.13 -3.57 4.91
N LEU A 101 -2.80 -2.47 5.25
CA LEU A 101 -4.24 -2.32 5.11
C LEU A 101 -4.57 -1.60 3.81
N PHE A 102 -5.64 -2.04 3.13
CA PHE A 102 -5.99 -1.57 1.78
C PHE A 102 -4.81 -1.78 0.81
N ALA A 103 -4.19 -2.95 0.95
CA ALA A 103 -2.88 -3.28 0.41
C ALA A 103 -2.76 -3.14 -1.12
N GLY A 104 -3.88 -3.14 -1.85
CA GLY A 104 -3.87 -3.09 -3.30
C GLY A 104 -3.05 -4.26 -3.88
N ILE A 105 -1.97 -3.91 -4.55
CA ILE A 105 -1.02 -4.87 -5.12
C ILE A 105 0.31 -4.94 -4.35
N GLY A 106 0.36 -4.37 -3.13
CA GLY A 106 1.51 -4.45 -2.24
C GLY A 106 2.60 -3.41 -2.48
N GLY A 107 2.27 -2.25 -3.08
CA GLY A 107 3.26 -1.19 -3.32
C GLY A 107 3.83 -0.60 -2.02
N VAL A 108 3.01 -0.45 -0.97
CA VAL A 108 3.48 0.01 0.34
C VAL A 108 4.30 -1.09 1.02
N ARG A 109 3.80 -2.34 1.01
CA ARG A 109 4.55 -3.50 1.50
C ARG A 109 5.94 -3.58 0.92
N LEU A 110 6.07 -3.39 -0.40
CA LEU A 110 7.34 -3.54 -1.10
C LEU A 110 8.42 -2.60 -0.56
N GLY A 111 8.10 -1.30 -0.38
CA GLY A 111 9.05 -0.35 0.17
C GLY A 111 9.46 -0.68 1.61
N PHE A 112 8.54 -1.15 2.47
CA PHE A 112 8.88 -1.55 3.84
C PHE A 112 9.66 -2.87 3.90
N GLN A 113 9.32 -3.83 3.04
CA GLN A 113 10.01 -5.11 2.96
C GLN A 113 11.46 -4.94 2.47
N GLN A 114 11.73 -4.05 1.51
CA GLN A 114 13.08 -3.70 1.05
C GLN A 114 13.94 -3.06 2.14
N ASN A 115 13.33 -2.55 3.20
CA ASN A 115 14.01 -1.97 4.36
C ASN A 115 14.05 -2.91 5.58
N GLY A 116 13.97 -4.22 5.40
CA GLY A 116 14.10 -5.21 6.46
C GLY A 116 12.83 -5.44 7.30
N GLY A 117 11.68 -4.93 6.86
CA GLY A 117 10.40 -5.22 7.48
C GLY A 117 9.78 -6.53 6.99
N VAL A 118 8.96 -7.18 7.81
CA VAL A 118 8.13 -8.31 7.42
C VAL A 118 6.65 -7.99 7.59
N CYS A 119 5.85 -8.29 6.55
CA CYS A 119 4.40 -8.18 6.60
C CYS A 119 3.83 -9.37 7.39
N VAL A 120 3.11 -9.09 8.47
CA VAL A 120 2.51 -10.13 9.31
C VAL A 120 0.99 -10.24 9.14
N PHE A 121 0.40 -9.25 8.49
CA PHE A 121 -1.02 -9.23 8.14
C PHE A 121 -1.27 -8.23 7.01
N SER A 122 -2.13 -8.60 6.06
CA SER A 122 -2.54 -7.72 4.96
C SER A 122 -4.04 -7.84 4.70
N SER A 123 -4.69 -6.75 4.27
CA SER A 123 -6.08 -6.77 3.84
C SER A 123 -6.31 -5.98 2.56
N GLU A 124 -7.13 -6.56 1.66
CA GLU A 124 -7.53 -5.95 0.39
C GLU A 124 -8.90 -6.49 -0.03
N PHE A 125 -9.81 -5.61 -0.42
CA PHE A 125 -11.18 -5.99 -0.79
C PHE A 125 -11.31 -6.43 -2.26
N ASP A 126 -10.55 -5.81 -3.18
CA ASP A 126 -10.61 -6.11 -4.63
C ASP A 126 -9.97 -7.47 -4.95
N LYS A 127 -10.77 -8.44 -5.38
CA LYS A 127 -10.32 -9.79 -5.71
C LYS A 127 -9.23 -9.85 -6.79
N HIS A 128 -9.24 -8.91 -7.74
CA HIS A 128 -8.19 -8.84 -8.75
C HIS A 128 -6.87 -8.31 -8.18
N ALA A 129 -6.95 -7.37 -7.25
CA ALA A 129 -5.77 -6.89 -6.54
C ALA A 129 -5.20 -8.00 -5.63
N GLN A 130 -6.04 -8.72 -4.88
CA GLN A 130 -5.64 -9.89 -4.08
C GLN A 130 -4.88 -10.93 -4.92
N GLN A 131 -5.37 -11.22 -6.14
CA GLN A 131 -4.69 -12.19 -7.02
C GLN A 131 -3.32 -11.69 -7.46
N THR A 132 -3.18 -10.41 -7.80
CA THR A 132 -1.89 -9.81 -8.16
C THR A 132 -0.95 -9.78 -6.95
N TYR A 133 -1.48 -9.46 -5.78
CA TYR A 133 -0.74 -9.50 -4.51
C TYR A 133 -0.22 -10.91 -4.22
N LYS A 134 -1.09 -11.93 -4.29
CA LYS A 134 -0.71 -13.34 -4.10
C LYS A 134 0.42 -13.78 -5.03
N ASN A 135 0.34 -13.40 -6.31
CA ASN A 135 1.36 -13.77 -7.29
C ASN A 135 2.75 -13.19 -6.98
N ASN A 136 2.81 -12.04 -6.31
CA ASN A 136 4.07 -11.36 -6.00
C ASN A 136 4.57 -11.58 -4.57
N HIS A 137 3.66 -11.79 -3.61
CA HIS A 137 3.99 -11.87 -2.18
C HIS A 137 3.68 -13.23 -1.55
N GLY A 138 3.06 -14.16 -2.29
CA GLY A 138 2.86 -15.54 -1.87
C GLY A 138 1.67 -15.78 -0.93
N GLU A 139 0.92 -14.74 -0.56
CA GLU A 139 -0.24 -14.85 0.33
C GLU A 139 -1.46 -14.12 -0.22
N ILE A 140 -2.64 -14.58 0.17
CA ILE A 140 -3.90 -13.87 -0.10
C ILE A 140 -4.12 -12.85 1.01
N PRO A 141 -4.24 -11.53 0.71
CA PRO A 141 -4.68 -10.57 1.70
C PRO A 141 -6.07 -10.94 2.24
N PHE A 142 -6.29 -10.75 3.54
CA PHE A 142 -7.63 -10.82 4.11
C PHE A 142 -8.56 -9.85 3.37
N GLY A 143 -9.85 -10.19 3.29
CA GLY A 143 -10.81 -9.41 2.53
C GLY A 143 -11.13 -8.04 3.14
N ASP A 144 -12.38 -7.85 3.49
CA ASP A 144 -12.92 -6.60 4.04
C ASP A 144 -12.46 -6.38 5.49
N ILE A 145 -11.60 -5.38 5.70
CA ILE A 145 -11.05 -5.05 7.03
C ILE A 145 -12.14 -4.68 8.05
N THR A 146 -13.28 -4.18 7.61
CA THR A 146 -14.40 -3.80 8.50
C THR A 146 -15.03 -5.00 9.21
N LYS A 147 -14.73 -6.22 8.74
CA LYS A 147 -15.21 -7.49 9.30
C LYS A 147 -14.21 -8.17 10.19
N ILE A 148 -13.01 -7.61 10.34
CA ILE A 148 -11.91 -8.23 11.06
C ILE A 148 -11.75 -7.55 12.42
N PRO A 149 -11.94 -8.27 13.53
CA PRO A 149 -11.74 -7.71 14.86
C PRO A 149 -10.29 -7.29 15.09
N ALA A 150 -10.08 -6.05 15.54
CA ALA A 150 -8.73 -5.48 15.73
C ALA A 150 -7.85 -6.31 16.69
N ASN A 151 -8.44 -6.95 17.69
CA ASN A 151 -7.71 -7.77 18.68
C ASN A 151 -7.19 -9.10 18.10
N GLU A 152 -7.69 -9.56 16.96
CA GLU A 152 -7.26 -10.79 16.27
C GLU A 152 -6.07 -10.54 15.33
N ILE A 153 -5.85 -9.28 14.92
CA ILE A 153 -4.71 -8.89 14.08
C ILE A 153 -3.41 -9.14 14.87
N PRO A 154 -2.37 -9.72 14.26
CA PRO A 154 -1.07 -9.91 14.90
C PRO A 154 -0.45 -8.59 15.40
N ASP A 155 0.35 -8.65 16.47
CA ASP A 155 1.09 -7.50 16.97
C ASP A 155 2.17 -7.08 15.95
N HIS A 156 2.34 -5.78 15.80
CA HIS A 156 3.22 -5.18 14.80
C HIS A 156 3.79 -3.85 15.28
N ASP A 157 4.93 -3.46 14.70
CA ASP A 157 5.61 -2.19 15.02
C ASP A 157 5.07 -1.03 14.19
N VAL A 158 4.62 -1.32 12.94
CA VAL A 158 4.17 -0.30 11.97
C VAL A 158 2.84 -0.69 11.34
N LEU A 159 1.86 0.23 11.35
CA LEU A 159 0.63 0.10 10.59
C LEU A 159 0.73 0.92 9.29
N LEU A 160 0.48 0.28 8.16
CA LEU A 160 0.46 0.90 6.83
C LEU A 160 -0.96 0.91 6.29
N ALA A 161 -1.43 2.07 5.77
CA ALA A 161 -2.77 2.17 5.19
C ALA A 161 -2.85 3.24 4.09
N GLY A 162 -3.12 2.80 2.86
CA GLY A 162 -3.54 3.66 1.75
C GLY A 162 -5.06 3.68 1.63
N PHE A 163 -5.75 4.48 2.42
CA PHE A 163 -7.22 4.44 2.51
C PHE A 163 -7.91 5.44 1.58
N PRO A 164 -9.14 5.14 1.08
CA PRO A 164 -9.89 6.07 0.23
C PRO A 164 -10.36 7.30 1.00
N CYS A 165 -10.33 8.47 0.36
CA CYS A 165 -10.88 9.70 0.92
C CYS A 165 -12.43 9.62 0.92
N GLN A 166 -13.01 9.46 2.09
CA GLN A 166 -14.46 9.46 2.32
C GLN A 166 -14.85 10.68 3.15
N PRO A 167 -16.01 11.32 2.86
CA PRO A 167 -16.50 12.43 3.68
C PRO A 167 -16.91 11.93 5.07
N PHE A 168 -16.53 12.67 6.10
CA PHE A 168 -17.05 12.47 7.46
C PHE A 168 -18.45 13.07 7.58
N SER A 169 -19.30 12.48 8.43
CA SER A 169 -20.61 13.02 8.74
C SER A 169 -20.47 14.32 9.53
N HIS A 170 -21.16 15.38 9.10
CA HIS A 170 -21.22 16.65 9.84
C HIS A 170 -22.16 16.60 11.08
N ALA A 171 -22.77 15.47 11.37
CA ALA A 171 -23.76 15.31 12.41
C ALA A 171 -23.13 15.05 13.79
N GLY A 172 -22.37 16.00 14.31
CA GLY A 172 -21.92 15.92 15.68
C GLY A 172 -20.61 16.68 15.93
N LEU A 173 -20.66 17.70 16.79
CA LEU A 173 -19.49 18.47 17.23
C LEU A 173 -18.60 17.73 18.25
N LYS A 174 -18.75 16.42 18.38
CA LYS A 174 -17.89 15.57 19.22
C LYS A 174 -16.73 15.09 18.37
N LEU A 175 -15.70 15.92 18.25
CA LEU A 175 -14.45 15.57 17.58
C LEU A 175 -13.79 14.39 18.30
N GLY A 176 -13.63 13.27 17.63
CA GLY A 176 -13.01 12.05 18.15
C GLY A 176 -13.32 10.84 17.29
N ILE A 177 -12.97 9.64 17.76
CA ILE A 177 -13.20 8.37 17.04
C ILE A 177 -14.68 8.16 16.69
N GLU A 178 -15.61 8.66 17.50
CA GLU A 178 -17.06 8.57 17.27
C GLU A 178 -17.50 9.29 15.98
N ASP A 179 -16.86 10.41 15.62
CA ASP A 179 -17.17 11.18 14.41
C ASP A 179 -16.68 10.49 13.13
N THR A 180 -15.84 9.47 13.27
CA THR A 180 -15.28 8.70 12.14
C THR A 180 -16.13 7.47 11.80
N ARG A 181 -17.13 7.12 12.60
CA ARG A 181 -18.00 5.95 12.40
C ARG A 181 -18.59 5.90 10.99
N GLY A 182 -18.56 4.71 10.40
CA GLY A 182 -19.03 4.47 9.04
C GLY A 182 -18.04 4.86 7.94
N THR A 183 -16.81 5.25 8.30
CA THR A 183 -15.71 5.46 7.36
C THR A 183 -14.63 4.41 7.58
N LEU A 184 -13.87 4.06 6.53
CA LEU A 184 -12.73 3.13 6.63
C LEU A 184 -11.59 3.66 7.52
N PHE A 185 -11.54 4.97 7.76
CA PHE A 185 -10.62 5.55 8.74
C PHE A 185 -10.96 5.12 10.18
N HIS A 186 -12.23 4.87 10.48
CA HIS A 186 -12.64 4.36 11.79
C HIS A 186 -12.01 3.01 12.11
N ASP A 187 -11.94 2.11 11.12
CA ASP A 187 -11.32 0.79 11.29
C ASP A 187 -9.81 0.92 11.53
N ILE A 188 -9.13 1.82 10.80
CA ILE A 188 -7.72 2.16 11.06
C ILE A 188 -7.53 2.65 12.49
N ALA A 189 -8.36 3.61 12.93
CA ALA A 189 -8.28 4.18 14.26
C ALA A 189 -8.50 3.10 15.36
N ASN A 190 -9.47 2.22 15.18
CA ASN A 190 -9.74 1.11 16.09
C ASN A 190 -8.55 0.14 16.21
N ILE A 191 -7.87 -0.16 15.09
CA ILE A 191 -6.66 -1.01 15.09
C ILE A 191 -5.52 -0.28 15.81
N LEU A 192 -5.30 1.01 15.55
CA LEU A 192 -4.29 1.82 16.23
C LEU A 192 -4.53 1.90 17.76
N GLU A 193 -5.77 2.05 18.19
CA GLU A 193 -6.14 2.08 19.61
C GLU A 193 -5.91 0.73 20.30
N THR A 194 -6.25 -0.37 19.60
CA THR A 194 -6.17 -1.73 20.14
C THR A 194 -4.73 -2.24 20.16
N LYS A 195 -3.99 -2.08 19.05
CA LYS A 195 -2.66 -2.67 18.87
C LYS A 195 -1.51 -1.75 19.24
N LYS A 196 -1.73 -0.45 19.19
CA LYS A 196 -0.76 0.58 19.60
C LYS A 196 0.63 0.42 18.98
N PRO A 197 0.74 0.26 17.64
CA PRO A 197 2.05 0.17 16.99
C PRO A 197 2.90 1.42 17.26
N LYS A 198 4.23 1.28 17.20
CA LYS A 198 5.16 2.41 17.40
C LYS A 198 4.99 3.48 16.33
N PHE A 199 4.71 3.07 15.08
CA PHE A 199 4.50 3.94 13.93
C PHE A 199 3.23 3.59 13.16
N ALA A 200 2.69 4.59 12.44
CA ALA A 200 1.76 4.35 11.35
C ALA A 200 2.09 5.27 10.17
N LEU A 201 1.90 4.76 8.96
CA LEU A 201 1.98 5.52 7.71
C LEU A 201 0.62 5.47 7.02
N LEU A 202 -0.04 6.62 6.93
CA LEU A 202 -1.31 6.78 6.24
C LEU A 202 -1.10 7.53 4.94
N GLU A 203 -1.45 6.92 3.81
CA GLU A 203 -1.36 7.54 2.48
C GLU A 203 -2.73 7.98 2.00
N ASN A 204 -2.78 9.12 1.30
CA ASN A 204 -3.98 9.56 0.62
C ASN A 204 -3.65 10.52 -0.54
N VAL A 205 -4.66 10.86 -1.34
CA VAL A 205 -4.52 11.90 -2.37
C VAL A 205 -4.23 13.27 -1.73
N LYS A 206 -3.41 14.10 -2.40
CA LYS A 206 -3.11 15.48 -1.95
C LYS A 206 -4.37 16.30 -1.64
N GLY A 207 -5.48 16.00 -2.35
CA GLY A 207 -6.76 16.66 -2.15
C GLY A 207 -7.33 16.55 -0.74
N LEU A 208 -6.89 15.56 0.07
CA LEU A 208 -7.29 15.41 1.46
C LEU A 208 -7.02 16.69 2.28
N ILE A 209 -5.94 17.42 1.98
CA ILE A 209 -5.59 18.66 2.68
C ILE A 209 -6.69 19.71 2.57
N SER A 210 -7.33 19.80 1.40
CA SER A 210 -8.38 20.79 1.13
C SER A 210 -9.80 20.22 1.17
N HIS A 211 -9.92 18.91 1.38
CA HIS A 211 -11.23 18.25 1.46
C HIS A 211 -12.06 18.88 2.59
N ASP A 212 -13.30 19.22 2.27
CA ASP A 212 -14.22 19.93 3.17
C ASP A 212 -13.55 21.13 3.87
N LYS A 213 -12.91 22.00 3.09
CA LYS A 213 -12.18 23.20 3.58
C LYS A 213 -11.11 22.88 4.65
N GLY A 214 -10.57 21.65 4.66
CA GLY A 214 -9.56 21.17 5.61
C GLY A 214 -10.14 20.51 6.87
N TYR A 215 -11.45 20.46 7.00
CA TYR A 215 -12.10 19.87 8.19
C TYR A 215 -11.80 18.36 8.30
N THR A 216 -11.87 17.63 7.20
CA THR A 216 -11.55 16.19 7.15
C THR A 216 -10.18 15.87 7.71
N LEU A 217 -9.14 16.59 7.26
CA LEU A 217 -7.78 16.38 7.77
C LEU A 217 -7.68 16.73 9.26
N LYS A 218 -8.32 17.83 9.70
CA LYS A 218 -8.34 18.22 11.11
C LYS A 218 -8.96 17.13 11.99
N VAL A 219 -10.08 16.52 11.57
CA VAL A 219 -10.72 15.42 12.32
C VAL A 219 -9.79 14.21 12.42
N ILE A 220 -9.19 13.78 11.29
CA ILE A 220 -8.22 12.68 11.28
C ILE A 220 -7.08 12.94 12.28
N LEU A 221 -6.42 14.08 12.18
CA LEU A 221 -5.27 14.41 13.03
C LEU A 221 -5.65 14.52 14.49
N LYS A 222 -6.82 15.10 14.80
CA LYS A 222 -7.32 15.24 16.17
C LYS A 222 -7.60 13.86 16.78
N THR A 223 -8.33 12.99 16.09
CA THR A 223 -8.58 11.61 16.53
C THR A 223 -7.29 10.88 16.86
N LEU A 224 -6.30 10.95 15.96
CA LEU A 224 -5.01 10.28 16.16
C LEU A 224 -4.20 10.87 17.33
N THR A 225 -4.28 12.19 17.52
CA THR A 225 -3.62 12.86 18.67
C THR A 225 -4.27 12.48 20.00
N GLU A 226 -5.59 12.36 20.06
CA GLU A 226 -6.35 11.91 21.24
C GLU A 226 -6.00 10.46 21.61
N MET A 227 -5.64 9.63 20.63
CA MET A 227 -5.17 8.25 20.82
C MET A 227 -3.70 8.14 21.23
N GLY A 228 -3.01 9.28 21.44
CA GLY A 228 -1.61 9.31 21.87
C GLY A 228 -0.57 9.24 20.76
N TYR A 229 -0.97 9.50 19.51
CA TYR A 229 -0.03 9.64 18.42
C TYR A 229 0.36 11.09 18.16
N SER A 230 1.59 11.29 17.73
CA SER A 230 2.14 12.56 17.25
C SER A 230 2.37 12.52 15.76
N CYS A 231 2.40 13.67 15.12
CA CYS A 231 2.82 13.88 13.73
C CYS A 231 3.61 15.21 13.62
N ASN A 232 4.02 15.58 12.43
CA ASN A 232 4.79 16.84 12.20
C ASN A 232 3.99 18.12 12.49
N ILE A 233 2.67 18.04 12.63
CA ILE A 233 1.88 19.19 13.04
C ILE A 233 1.79 19.23 14.57
N PRO A 234 2.19 20.34 15.21
CA PRO A 234 2.17 20.43 16.68
C PRO A 234 0.78 20.21 17.27
N LYS A 235 0.71 19.49 18.39
CA LYS A 235 -0.54 19.14 19.07
C LYS A 235 -1.44 20.36 19.32
N HIS A 236 -0.88 21.46 19.81
CA HIS A 236 -1.67 22.67 20.08
C HIS A 236 -2.30 23.27 18.82
N VAL A 237 -1.67 23.11 17.64
CA VAL A 237 -2.24 23.55 16.35
C VAL A 237 -3.38 22.62 15.93
N ILE A 238 -3.24 21.32 16.13
CA ILE A 238 -4.31 20.35 15.86
C ILE A 238 -5.54 20.63 16.71
N GLU A 239 -5.34 20.90 18.01
CA GLU A 239 -6.42 21.12 18.99
C GLU A 239 -7.09 22.49 18.80
N HIS A 240 -6.33 23.56 18.66
CA HIS A 240 -6.81 24.93 18.75
C HIS A 240 -6.62 25.76 17.46
N GLY A 241 -5.75 25.31 16.55
CA GLY A 241 -5.47 26.02 15.31
C GLY A 241 -6.63 26.00 14.30
N SER A 242 -6.58 26.90 13.35
CA SER A 242 -7.52 26.95 12.24
C SER A 242 -7.25 25.81 11.21
N THR A 243 -8.28 25.43 10.44
CA THR A 243 -8.08 24.48 9.31
C THR A 243 -7.05 24.99 8.31
N LYS A 244 -6.98 26.30 8.09
CA LYS A 244 -6.00 26.94 7.18
C LYS A 244 -4.56 26.78 7.68
N GLU A 245 -4.33 26.88 8.96
CA GLU A 245 -3.02 26.67 9.58
C GLU A 245 -2.59 25.21 9.46
N ILE A 246 -3.48 24.27 9.77
CA ILE A 246 -3.25 22.82 9.57
C ILE A 246 -2.95 22.54 8.10
N GLN A 247 -3.73 23.06 7.15
CA GLN A 247 -3.47 22.90 5.71
C GLN A 247 -2.10 23.43 5.29
N THR A 248 -1.63 24.52 5.92
CA THR A 248 -0.32 25.09 5.61
C THR A 248 0.80 24.19 6.07
N LEU A 249 0.74 23.69 7.29
CA LEU A 249 1.75 22.79 7.84
C LEU A 249 1.71 21.41 7.16
N ALA A 250 0.53 20.91 6.80
CA ALA A 250 0.38 19.62 6.11
C ALA A 250 1.02 19.58 4.71
N LYS A 251 1.45 20.72 4.15
CA LYS A 251 2.17 20.73 2.85
C LYS A 251 3.49 19.97 2.90
N GLU A 252 4.15 19.93 4.05
CA GLU A 252 5.39 19.16 4.25
C GLU A 252 5.17 17.64 4.14
N MET A 253 3.95 17.19 4.41
CA MET A 253 3.56 15.78 4.30
C MET A 253 3.31 15.36 2.83
N VAL A 254 3.36 16.31 1.87
CA VAL A 254 3.11 16.02 0.45
C VAL A 254 4.42 15.76 -0.27
N LEU A 255 4.58 14.50 -0.72
CA LEU A 255 5.73 14.11 -1.52
C LEU A 255 5.33 13.89 -2.98
N LYS A 256 6.29 14.15 -3.89
CA LYS A 256 6.12 13.99 -5.34
C LYS A 256 7.01 12.85 -5.83
N SER A 257 6.49 11.99 -6.68
CA SER A 257 7.25 10.86 -7.24
C SER A 257 8.52 11.30 -7.97
N VAL A 258 8.47 12.41 -8.71
CA VAL A 258 9.63 12.92 -9.46
C VAL A 258 10.78 13.32 -8.55
N ASP A 259 10.51 13.80 -7.35
CA ASP A 259 11.52 14.16 -6.35
C ASP A 259 12.29 12.93 -5.81
N PHE A 260 11.78 11.72 -6.08
CA PHE A 260 12.32 10.43 -5.62
C PHE A 260 12.67 9.47 -6.77
N GLY A 261 13.06 10.01 -7.91
CA GLY A 261 13.62 9.23 -9.00
C GLY A 261 12.60 8.54 -9.93
N ILE A 262 11.32 8.94 -9.91
CA ILE A 262 10.29 8.41 -10.81
C ILE A 262 9.74 9.52 -11.69
N PRO A 263 9.79 9.42 -13.04
CA PRO A 263 9.39 10.48 -13.95
C PRO A 263 7.85 10.61 -14.04
N GLN A 264 7.19 10.84 -12.92
CA GLN A 264 5.75 11.07 -12.82
C GLN A 264 5.45 12.21 -11.84
N ASN A 265 4.63 13.17 -12.25
CA ASN A 265 4.15 14.25 -11.36
C ASN A 265 2.98 13.76 -10.49
N ARG A 266 3.23 12.72 -9.68
CA ARG A 266 2.26 12.18 -8.73
C ARG A 266 2.52 12.75 -7.35
N GLN A 267 1.53 13.44 -6.79
CA GLN A 267 1.60 14.04 -5.46
C GLN A 267 0.62 13.34 -4.53
N ARG A 268 1.13 12.90 -3.36
CA ARG A 268 0.35 12.24 -2.33
C ARG A 268 0.69 12.83 -0.96
N ILE A 269 -0.28 12.85 -0.07
CA ILE A 269 -0.03 13.14 1.35
C ILE A 269 0.34 11.82 2.04
N TYR A 270 1.41 11.86 2.82
CA TYR A 270 1.89 10.76 3.65
C TYR A 270 1.89 11.23 5.11
N ILE A 271 0.93 10.79 5.89
CA ILE A 271 0.83 11.15 7.30
C ILE A 271 1.62 10.10 8.09
N VAL A 272 2.83 10.46 8.52
CA VAL A 272 3.63 9.62 9.41
C VAL A 272 3.25 9.94 10.85
N LEU A 273 2.89 8.91 11.58
CA LEU A 273 2.48 8.97 12.98
C LEU A 273 3.45 8.16 13.82
N TRP A 274 3.71 8.63 15.02
CA TRP A 274 4.50 7.92 16.03
C TRP A 274 3.89 8.05 17.42
N ARG A 275 4.13 7.07 18.28
CA ARG A 275 3.64 7.12 19.65
C ARG A 275 4.35 8.24 20.43
N ALA A 276 3.54 9.11 21.02
CA ALA A 276 4.04 10.21 21.84
C ALA A 276 4.85 9.68 23.03
N GLY A 277 6.05 10.23 23.23
CA GLY A 277 6.96 9.83 24.31
C GLY A 277 7.95 8.72 23.94
N GLU A 278 7.72 7.94 22.88
CA GLU A 278 8.66 6.91 22.40
C GLU A 278 9.59 7.48 21.30
N VAL A 279 9.07 8.32 20.42
CA VAL A 279 9.83 8.98 19.35
C VAL A 279 9.75 10.49 19.52
N LYS A 280 10.86 11.19 19.39
CA LYS A 280 10.92 12.66 19.57
C LYS A 280 10.33 13.41 18.37
N SER A 281 10.69 13.01 17.15
CA SER A 281 10.26 13.68 15.92
C SER A 281 10.50 12.80 14.71
N PHE A 282 9.84 13.12 13.60
CA PHE A 282 10.09 12.54 12.29
C PHE A 282 10.35 13.68 11.29
N GLU A 283 11.41 13.56 10.51
CA GLU A 283 11.71 14.51 9.44
C GLU A 283 11.38 13.90 8.08
N TYR A 284 10.53 14.59 7.32
CA TYR A 284 10.23 14.16 5.95
C TYR A 284 11.47 14.17 5.07
N PRO A 285 11.61 13.18 4.16
CA PRO A 285 12.75 13.13 3.25
C PRO A 285 12.74 14.35 2.30
N LYS A 286 13.92 14.88 2.05
CA LYS A 286 14.13 15.91 1.03
C LYS A 286 14.21 15.27 -0.36
N PRO A 287 13.93 16.02 -1.45
CA PRO A 287 14.16 15.55 -2.80
C PRO A 287 15.56 14.98 -2.98
N LEU A 288 15.68 13.85 -3.67
CA LEU A 288 16.97 13.16 -3.86
C LEU A 288 17.89 13.83 -4.88
N GLY A 289 17.37 14.79 -5.68
CA GLY A 289 18.14 15.47 -6.71
C GLY A 289 18.53 14.57 -7.90
N ILE A 290 17.84 13.45 -8.07
CA ILE A 290 18.08 12.52 -9.19
C ILE A 290 17.40 13.06 -10.43
N GLU A 291 18.17 13.31 -11.50
CA GLU A 291 17.61 13.64 -12.80
C GLU A 291 16.97 12.40 -13.42
N VAL A 292 15.71 12.53 -13.84
CA VAL A 292 14.95 11.46 -14.49
C VAL A 292 14.25 11.99 -15.73
N LYS A 293 14.02 11.10 -16.67
CA LYS A 293 13.24 11.39 -17.89
C LYS A 293 12.28 10.22 -18.18
N VAL A 294 11.25 10.51 -18.94
CA VAL A 294 10.23 9.52 -19.32
C VAL A 294 10.85 8.30 -20.01
N GLY A 295 11.90 8.53 -20.82
CA GLY A 295 12.62 7.44 -21.50
C GLY A 295 13.17 6.37 -20.56
N ASP A 296 13.48 6.70 -19.31
CA ASP A 296 14.07 5.75 -18.34
C ASP A 296 13.10 4.62 -17.94
N VAL A 297 11.79 4.80 -18.17
CA VAL A 297 10.76 3.80 -17.83
C VAL A 297 10.12 3.14 -19.04
N LEU A 298 10.45 3.60 -20.26
CA LEU A 298 9.86 3.05 -21.50
C LEU A 298 10.49 1.70 -21.89
N GLU A 299 9.67 0.88 -22.52
CA GLU A 299 10.13 -0.35 -23.17
C GLU A 299 10.72 -0.04 -24.55
N GLU A 300 11.83 -0.68 -24.90
CA GLU A 300 12.49 -0.51 -26.21
C GLU A 300 11.59 -0.95 -27.38
N ASN A 301 10.84 -2.03 -27.19
CA ASN A 301 9.98 -2.63 -28.20
C ASN A 301 8.53 -2.78 -27.69
N PRO A 302 7.79 -1.66 -27.52
CA PRO A 302 6.41 -1.72 -27.04
C PRO A 302 5.48 -2.36 -28.08
N GLU A 303 4.42 -3.02 -27.62
CA GLU A 303 3.43 -3.63 -28.51
C GLU A 303 2.81 -2.61 -29.48
N PRO A 304 2.79 -2.88 -30.82
CA PRO A 304 2.24 -1.95 -31.80
C PRO A 304 0.79 -1.53 -31.55
N LYS A 305 -0.01 -2.41 -30.91
CA LYS A 305 -1.42 -2.13 -30.56
C LYS A 305 -1.61 -1.08 -29.47
N LEU A 306 -0.53 -0.59 -28.83
CA LEU A 306 -0.59 0.54 -27.91
C LEU A 306 -0.74 1.87 -28.64
N THR A 307 -0.38 1.95 -29.93
CA THR A 307 -0.65 3.11 -30.79
C THR A 307 -2.16 3.33 -30.89
N ILE A 308 -2.61 4.54 -30.57
CA ILE A 308 -4.04 4.86 -30.61
C ILE A 308 -4.52 5.09 -32.04
N SER A 309 -5.79 4.79 -32.30
CA SER A 309 -6.40 4.99 -33.61
C SER A 309 -6.57 6.49 -33.96
N ASP A 310 -6.66 6.82 -35.26
CA ASP A 310 -6.91 8.18 -35.73
C ASP A 310 -8.15 8.77 -35.05
N ARG A 311 -9.25 8.01 -35.02
CA ARG A 311 -10.51 8.44 -34.37
C ARG A 311 -10.31 8.83 -32.90
N LEU A 312 -9.50 8.05 -32.14
CA LEU A 312 -9.24 8.35 -30.74
C LEU A 312 -8.32 9.59 -30.62
N TRP A 313 -7.32 9.69 -31.47
CA TRP A 313 -6.40 10.83 -31.49
C TRP A 313 -7.11 12.15 -31.82
N GLU A 314 -7.92 12.17 -32.88
CA GLU A 314 -8.75 13.32 -33.23
C GLU A 314 -9.71 13.70 -32.08
N GLY A 315 -10.29 12.68 -31.41
CA GLY A 315 -11.14 12.88 -30.23
C GLY A 315 -10.42 13.56 -29.08
N HIS A 316 -9.17 13.19 -28.83
CA HIS A 316 -8.31 13.83 -27.81
C HIS A 316 -8.00 15.29 -28.17
N GLN A 317 -7.62 15.54 -29.44
CA GLN A 317 -7.31 16.89 -29.91
C GLN A 317 -8.52 17.81 -29.80
N ARG A 318 -9.71 17.36 -30.28
CA ARG A 318 -10.97 18.11 -30.17
C ARG A 318 -11.28 18.41 -28.71
N ARG A 319 -11.24 17.42 -27.82
CA ARG A 319 -11.50 17.58 -26.38
C ARG A 319 -10.56 18.60 -25.74
N LYS A 320 -9.28 18.62 -26.12
CA LYS A 320 -8.30 19.59 -25.61
C LYS A 320 -8.68 21.02 -25.98
N ILE A 321 -9.13 21.23 -27.24
CA ILE A 321 -9.58 22.55 -27.72
C ILE A 321 -10.86 22.97 -26.98
N GLU A 322 -11.85 22.08 -26.85
CA GLU A 322 -13.12 22.35 -26.16
C GLU A 322 -12.91 22.64 -24.68
N ASN A 323 -12.04 21.84 -24.00
CA ASN A 323 -11.70 22.07 -22.59
C ASN A 323 -11.02 23.43 -22.38
N LYS A 324 -10.11 23.82 -23.27
CA LYS A 324 -9.47 25.14 -23.22
C LYS A 324 -10.49 26.27 -23.38
N LYS A 325 -11.45 26.13 -24.29
CA LYS A 325 -12.54 27.10 -24.50
C LYS A 325 -13.44 27.23 -23.25
N ASN A 326 -13.68 26.13 -22.56
CA ASN A 326 -14.63 26.07 -21.44
C ASN A 326 -13.95 26.20 -20.06
N GLY A 327 -12.67 26.49 -19.98
CA GLY A 327 -11.90 26.55 -18.72
C GLY A 327 -11.88 25.22 -17.98
N LYS A 328 -12.04 24.08 -18.68
CA LYS A 328 -12.07 22.72 -18.10
C LYS A 328 -10.78 22.01 -18.43
N GLY A 329 -10.23 21.26 -17.48
CA GLY A 329 -9.16 20.24 -17.57
C GLY A 329 -8.12 20.36 -18.71
N PHE A 330 -7.06 19.58 -18.65
CA PHE A 330 -5.94 19.69 -19.61
C PHE A 330 -6.17 18.93 -20.95
N GLY A 331 -7.19 18.07 -21.05
CA GLY A 331 -7.49 17.30 -22.26
C GLY A 331 -6.69 16.00 -22.38
N PHE A 332 -5.40 16.07 -22.73
CA PHE A 332 -4.47 14.92 -22.74
C PHE A 332 -3.04 15.37 -22.44
N GLY A 333 -2.24 14.45 -21.92
CA GLY A 333 -0.80 14.61 -21.70
C GLY A 333 0.00 13.92 -22.79
N LEU A 334 0.74 14.67 -23.60
CA LEU A 334 1.66 14.13 -24.61
C LEU A 334 3.09 14.40 -24.13
N VAL A 335 3.90 13.34 -24.08
CA VAL A 335 5.29 13.39 -23.65
C VAL A 335 6.20 12.65 -24.62
N THR A 336 7.47 12.98 -24.63
CA THR A 336 8.53 12.32 -25.36
C THR A 336 9.47 11.58 -24.38
N GLU A 337 10.39 10.79 -24.89
CA GLU A 337 11.45 10.18 -24.07
C GLU A 337 12.28 11.20 -23.28
N ALA A 338 12.50 12.40 -23.84
CA ALA A 338 13.25 13.47 -23.19
C ALA A 338 12.43 14.28 -22.16
N SER A 339 11.13 14.04 -22.07
CA SER A 339 10.29 14.77 -21.10
C SER A 339 10.71 14.43 -19.66
N PRO A 340 10.77 15.44 -18.76
CA PRO A 340 11.24 15.21 -17.37
C PRO A 340 10.26 14.38 -16.53
N TYR A 341 8.98 14.40 -16.85
CA TYR A 341 7.95 13.58 -16.17
C TYR A 341 6.65 13.53 -16.97
N THR A 342 5.82 12.56 -16.60
CA THR A 342 4.45 12.39 -17.07
C THR A 342 3.44 13.03 -16.10
N ASN A 343 2.18 13.19 -16.54
CA ASN A 343 1.08 13.37 -15.61
C ASN A 343 0.88 12.12 -14.74
N THR A 344 0.10 12.25 -13.66
CA THR A 344 -0.31 11.12 -12.81
C THR A 344 -1.20 10.17 -13.60
N ILE A 345 -0.85 8.88 -13.66
CA ILE A 345 -1.77 7.84 -14.14
C ILE A 345 -2.86 7.61 -13.08
N SER A 346 -4.10 7.48 -13.55
CA SER A 346 -5.25 7.20 -12.68
C SER A 346 -5.76 5.78 -12.86
N ALA A 347 -6.61 5.31 -11.96
CA ALA A 347 -7.30 4.02 -12.09
C ALA A 347 -8.17 3.91 -13.37
N ARG A 348 -8.43 5.02 -14.06
CA ARG A 348 -9.21 5.08 -15.29
C ARG A 348 -8.36 5.08 -16.56
N TYR A 349 -7.04 5.03 -16.44
CA TYR A 349 -6.10 5.04 -17.57
C TYR A 349 -6.42 4.01 -18.64
N TYR A 350 -6.95 2.85 -18.26
CA TYR A 350 -7.37 1.79 -19.19
C TYR A 350 -8.39 2.26 -20.25
N LYS A 351 -9.18 3.31 -19.97
CA LYS A 351 -10.24 3.77 -20.88
C LYS A 351 -9.65 4.36 -22.16
N ASP A 352 -9.01 5.49 -22.09
CA ASP A 352 -8.51 6.20 -23.27
C ASP A 352 -7.04 6.65 -23.18
N GLY A 353 -6.39 6.44 -22.03
CA GLY A 353 -4.99 6.75 -21.82
C GLY A 353 -4.65 8.24 -21.87
N SER A 354 -5.65 9.12 -21.71
CA SER A 354 -5.47 10.57 -21.92
C SER A 354 -4.49 11.23 -20.96
N GLU A 355 -4.22 10.63 -19.80
CA GLU A 355 -3.28 11.18 -18.84
C GLU A 355 -1.83 11.17 -19.34
N VAL A 356 -1.44 10.10 -20.06
CA VAL A 356 -0.08 9.87 -20.55
C VAL A 356 -0.12 9.23 -21.93
N LEU A 357 0.27 9.98 -22.92
CA LEU A 357 0.49 9.48 -24.29
C LEU A 357 1.95 9.74 -24.66
N ILE A 358 2.60 8.71 -25.21
CA ILE A 358 3.99 8.79 -25.69
C ILE A 358 3.97 9.18 -27.16
N ASP A 359 4.67 10.24 -27.49
CA ASP A 359 4.83 10.71 -28.87
C ASP A 359 5.62 9.70 -29.71
N GLN A 360 5.24 9.56 -30.97
CA GLN A 360 5.89 8.66 -31.92
C GLN A 360 6.13 9.41 -33.24
N ALA A 361 7.37 9.40 -33.71
CA ALA A 361 7.69 10.03 -34.99
C ALA A 361 6.86 9.45 -36.15
N GLY A 362 6.08 10.32 -36.81
CA GLY A 362 5.31 9.96 -38.03
C GLY A 362 4.11 9.03 -37.77
N LYS A 363 3.70 8.80 -36.51
CA LYS A 363 2.54 7.99 -36.12
C LYS A 363 1.71 8.69 -35.06
N ASN A 364 0.49 8.18 -34.84
CA ASN A 364 -0.28 8.60 -33.68
C ASN A 364 0.46 8.23 -32.38
N PRO A 365 0.28 9.00 -31.32
CA PRO A 365 0.89 8.66 -30.03
C PRO A 365 0.38 7.31 -29.52
N ARG A 366 1.14 6.70 -28.61
CA ARG A 366 0.77 5.44 -28.00
C ARG A 366 0.45 5.59 -26.52
N LYS A 367 -0.35 4.68 -25.99
CA LYS A 367 -0.48 4.48 -24.53
C LYS A 367 0.79 3.84 -23.98
N ILE A 368 1.03 4.00 -22.68
CA ILE A 368 2.05 3.20 -21.99
C ILE A 368 1.57 1.74 -21.86
N SER A 369 2.53 0.82 -21.78
CA SER A 369 2.25 -0.59 -21.47
C SER A 369 1.97 -0.81 -19.97
N PRO A 370 1.46 -1.98 -19.56
CA PRO A 370 1.37 -2.34 -18.14
C PRO A 370 2.75 -2.36 -17.45
N ARG A 371 3.82 -2.76 -18.15
CA ARG A 371 5.19 -2.73 -17.60
C ARG A 371 5.68 -1.31 -17.38
N GLU A 372 5.47 -0.42 -18.34
CA GLU A 372 5.80 1.00 -18.20
C GLU A 372 4.97 1.66 -17.09
N ALA A 373 3.70 1.26 -16.93
CA ALA A 373 2.86 1.72 -15.81
C ALA A 373 3.40 1.24 -14.45
N ALA A 374 3.93 0.00 -14.38
CA ALA A 374 4.60 -0.51 -13.18
C ALA A 374 5.85 0.32 -12.86
N ARG A 375 6.72 0.54 -13.83
CA ARG A 375 7.95 1.35 -13.68
C ARG A 375 7.64 2.80 -13.29
N LEU A 376 6.56 3.40 -13.81
CA LEU A 376 6.08 4.73 -13.40
C LEU A 376 5.56 4.78 -11.96
N GLN A 377 5.33 3.65 -11.32
CA GLN A 377 5.03 3.54 -9.89
C GLN A 377 6.22 2.99 -9.09
N GLY A 378 7.40 2.83 -9.71
CA GLY A 378 8.59 2.35 -9.04
C GLY A 378 8.60 0.86 -8.71
N PHE A 379 7.70 0.06 -9.29
CA PHE A 379 7.75 -1.39 -9.15
C PHE A 379 8.93 -1.94 -9.95
N PRO A 380 9.71 -2.88 -9.38
CA PRO A 380 10.83 -3.51 -10.09
C PRO A 380 10.31 -4.43 -11.22
N ASP A 381 11.19 -4.75 -12.16
CA ASP A 381 10.82 -5.59 -13.30
C ASP A 381 10.47 -7.04 -12.93
N GLU A 382 10.90 -7.49 -11.75
CA GLU A 382 10.53 -8.77 -11.16
C GLU A 382 9.05 -8.83 -10.73
N PHE A 383 8.42 -7.68 -10.48
CA PHE A 383 7.00 -7.61 -10.13
C PHE A 383 6.15 -8.05 -11.33
N GLU A 384 5.23 -8.98 -11.12
CA GLU A 384 4.33 -9.52 -12.14
C GLU A 384 3.00 -8.74 -12.16
N PRO A 385 2.75 -7.90 -13.19
CA PRO A 385 1.46 -7.23 -13.35
C PRO A 385 0.32 -8.23 -13.56
N SER A 386 -0.92 -7.80 -13.29
CA SER A 386 -2.11 -8.57 -13.69
C SER A 386 -2.08 -8.91 -15.17
N ALA A 387 -2.41 -10.15 -15.54
CA ALA A 387 -2.54 -10.59 -16.92
C ALA A 387 -3.62 -9.80 -17.71
N SER A 388 -4.63 -9.28 -17.00
CA SER A 388 -5.61 -8.37 -17.58
C SER A 388 -5.05 -6.95 -17.62
N LYS A 389 -4.82 -6.41 -18.83
CA LYS A 389 -4.34 -5.02 -19.01
C LYS A 389 -5.26 -3.99 -18.33
N VAL A 390 -6.58 -4.21 -18.36
CA VAL A 390 -7.55 -3.33 -17.69
C VAL A 390 -7.31 -3.30 -16.19
N GLN A 391 -7.12 -4.48 -15.58
CA GLN A 391 -6.85 -4.58 -14.14
C GLN A 391 -5.44 -4.04 -13.80
N ALA A 392 -4.44 -4.32 -14.61
CA ALA A 392 -3.09 -3.78 -14.42
C ALA A 392 -3.09 -2.24 -14.34
N TYR A 393 -3.71 -1.56 -15.31
CA TYR A 393 -3.81 -0.09 -15.27
C TYR A 393 -4.63 0.43 -14.08
N LYS A 394 -5.75 -0.24 -13.73
CA LYS A 394 -6.54 0.11 -12.56
C LYS A 394 -5.71 -0.01 -11.28
N GLN A 395 -4.96 -1.09 -11.14
CA GLN A 395 -4.11 -1.39 -10.00
C GLN A 395 -2.96 -0.40 -9.87
N PHE A 396 -2.20 -0.14 -10.94
CA PHE A 396 -1.10 0.84 -10.91
C PHE A 396 -1.61 2.28 -10.71
N GLY A 397 -2.77 2.63 -11.27
CA GLY A 397 -3.40 3.93 -11.06
C GLY A 397 -3.80 4.18 -9.60
N ASN A 398 -4.24 3.14 -8.88
CA ASN A 398 -4.58 3.19 -7.46
C ASN A 398 -3.34 3.06 -6.55
N SER A 399 -2.24 2.48 -7.06
CA SER A 399 -1.07 2.19 -6.23
C SER A 399 -0.31 3.45 -5.82
N VAL A 400 0.62 3.29 -4.90
CA VAL A 400 1.59 4.29 -4.47
C VAL A 400 2.84 4.25 -5.37
N THR A 401 3.72 5.25 -5.24
CA THR A 401 5.07 5.19 -5.81
C THR A 401 6.01 4.52 -4.81
N VAL A 402 6.52 3.34 -5.16
CA VAL A 402 7.35 2.50 -4.27
C VAL A 402 8.59 3.25 -3.78
N ASN A 403 9.27 4.02 -4.64
CA ASN A 403 10.46 4.81 -4.26
C ASN A 403 10.19 5.82 -3.14
N VAL A 404 9.00 6.43 -3.11
CA VAL A 404 8.61 7.34 -2.02
C VAL A 404 8.43 6.56 -0.72
N ILE A 405 7.78 5.40 -0.82
CA ILE A 405 7.58 4.51 0.34
C ILE A 405 8.93 3.99 0.86
N ASP A 406 9.85 3.61 -0.03
CA ASP A 406 11.18 3.12 0.31
C ASP A 406 11.95 4.12 1.20
N VAL A 407 11.98 5.39 0.78
CA VAL A 407 12.67 6.46 1.55
C VAL A 407 11.99 6.73 2.90
N LEU A 408 10.65 6.69 2.95
CA LEU A 408 9.89 6.82 4.20
C LEU A 408 10.15 5.63 5.13
N ALA A 409 10.11 4.40 4.59
CA ALA A 409 10.36 3.16 5.32
C ALA A 409 11.76 3.14 5.91
N LYS A 410 12.78 3.56 5.13
CA LYS A 410 14.16 3.68 5.61
C LYS A 410 14.26 4.59 6.83
N LYS A 411 13.64 5.77 6.79
CA LYS A 411 13.65 6.70 7.94
C LYS A 411 12.92 6.14 9.15
N ILE A 412 11.79 5.46 8.96
CA ILE A 412 11.05 4.81 10.06
C ILE A 412 11.90 3.70 10.67
N ARG A 413 12.53 2.82 9.85
CA ARG A 413 13.45 1.78 10.32
C ARG A 413 14.59 2.37 11.14
N ASP A 414 15.30 3.38 10.62
CA ASP A 414 16.44 4.00 11.29
C ASP A 414 16.07 4.54 12.70
N ILE A 415 14.82 5.02 12.87
CA ILE A 415 14.31 5.44 14.17
C ILE A 415 13.95 4.23 15.04
N LEU A 416 13.32 3.19 14.49
CA LEU A 416 13.01 1.95 15.22
C LEU A 416 14.27 1.27 15.75
N ASP A 417 15.33 1.20 14.93
CA ASP A 417 16.63 0.63 15.32
C ASP A 417 17.31 1.44 16.45
N GLY A 418 17.07 2.75 16.52
CA GLY A 418 17.58 3.63 17.57
C GLY A 418 16.77 3.60 18.89
N ILE A 419 15.59 2.98 18.91
CA ILE A 419 14.73 2.84 20.11
C ILE A 419 14.91 1.45 20.76
N ASN A 420 15.25 0.44 19.98
CA ASN A 420 15.49 -0.93 20.43
C ASN A 420 16.93 -1.06 20.94
#